data_ecb19071736a9bfbd9be28ef213f3662
#
_entry.id   ecb19071736a9bfbd9be28ef213f3662
#
_cell.length_a   1.000
_cell.length_b   1.000
_cell.length_c   1.000
_cell.angle_alpha   90.00
_cell.angle_beta   90.00
_cell.angle_gamma   90.00
#
_symmetry.space_group_name_H-M   'P 1'
#
loop_
_entity.id
_entity.type
_entity.pdbx_description
1 polymer ?
#
loop_
_entity_poly.entity_id
_entity_poly.type
_entity_poly.pdbx_seq_one_letter_code
_entity_poly.pdbx_strand_id
1 'polypeptide(L)'
;MWLRCHVALLAGLGALLACGSPERPAAKPPLTLERVPMPGNLKLPFSAAVRVGPMIYLSGQLGTDSTGHVVAGGIGPETAQALTNISALLATQGSGMDRVVKCTAMLADMAEWPAMNAEYARHFPAGFPARSAFGATGLALGARVELECVALAGDV
;
A
#
# COMPACT_ATOMS: atom_id res chain seq x y z
N MET A 1 -67.38 -47.57 -49.90
CA MET A 1 -65.95 -47.72 -49.86
C MET A 1 -65.37 -46.61 -48.94
N TRP A 2 -65.12 -46.95 -47.71
CA TRP A 2 -64.85 -45.95 -46.63
C TRP A 2 -63.36 -45.81 -46.45
N LEU A 3 -62.83 -44.59 -46.62
CA LEU A 3 -61.41 -44.25 -46.37
C LEU A 3 -61.27 -43.72 -44.97
N ARG A 4 -60.57 -44.46 -44.11
CA ARG A 4 -60.25 -44.05 -42.72
C ARG A 4 -58.96 -43.18 -42.72
N CYS A 5 -59.08 -41.90 -42.41
CA CYS A 5 -57.98 -41.06 -42.10
C CYS A 5 -57.48 -41.36 -40.72
N HIS A 6 -56.19 -41.77 -40.61
CA HIS A 6 -55.48 -41.86 -39.31
C HIS A 6 -54.81 -40.51 -39.01
N VAL A 7 -55.26 -39.86 -37.97
CA VAL A 7 -54.58 -38.66 -37.43
C VAL A 7 -53.46 -39.15 -36.52
N ALA A 8 -52.23 -38.88 -36.92
CA ALA A 8 -51.06 -39.11 -36.10
C ALA A 8 -50.86 -37.91 -35.14
N LEU A 9 -50.95 -38.16 -33.82
CA LEU A 9 -50.69 -37.20 -32.78
C LEU A 9 -49.16 -37.10 -32.59
N LEU A 10 -48.55 -35.99 -33.03
CA LEU A 10 -47.15 -35.66 -32.74
C LEU A 10 -47.10 -34.99 -31.35
N ALA A 11 -46.59 -35.74 -30.36
CA ALA A 11 -46.25 -35.18 -29.07
C ALA A 11 -44.97 -34.33 -29.17
N GLY A 12 -45.12 -33.01 -29.18
CA GLY A 12 -44.01 -32.08 -29.15
C GLY A 12 -43.41 -32.00 -27.76
N LEU A 13 -42.18 -32.48 -27.63
CA LEU A 13 -41.37 -32.33 -26.40
C LEU A 13 -40.85 -30.88 -26.33
N GLY A 14 -41.53 -30.04 -25.56
CA GLY A 14 -41.11 -28.67 -25.31
C GLY A 14 -39.88 -28.68 -24.39
N ALA A 15 -38.69 -28.43 -24.90
CA ALA A 15 -37.50 -28.16 -24.12
C ALA A 15 -37.64 -26.75 -23.46
N LEU A 16 -37.93 -26.74 -22.16
CA LEU A 16 -37.85 -25.54 -21.32
C LEU A 16 -36.37 -25.12 -21.21
N LEU A 17 -35.91 -24.17 -22.01
CA LEU A 17 -34.67 -23.46 -21.82
C LEU A 17 -34.80 -22.64 -20.54
N ALA A 18 -34.25 -23.15 -19.43
CA ALA A 18 -34.06 -22.41 -18.21
C ALA A 18 -33.02 -21.31 -18.49
N CYS A 19 -33.48 -20.08 -18.74
CA CYS A 19 -32.64 -18.90 -18.72
C CYS A 19 -32.15 -18.72 -17.26
N GLY A 20 -30.94 -19.23 -16.95
CA GLY A 20 -30.26 -18.90 -15.71
C GLY A 20 -30.01 -17.40 -15.67
N SER A 21 -30.62 -16.71 -14.71
CA SER A 21 -30.33 -15.31 -14.45
C SER A 21 -28.83 -15.16 -14.18
N PRO A 22 -28.13 -14.20 -14.82
CA PRO A 22 -26.73 -13.99 -14.51
C PRO A 22 -26.57 -13.69 -13.00
N GLU A 23 -25.75 -14.51 -12.35
CA GLU A 23 -25.46 -14.37 -10.93
C GLU A 23 -24.81 -12.99 -10.72
N ARG A 24 -25.49 -12.13 -9.96
CA ARG A 24 -24.97 -10.79 -9.66
C ARG A 24 -23.68 -10.97 -8.84
N PRO A 25 -22.54 -10.38 -9.27
CA PRO A 25 -21.31 -10.46 -8.49
C PRO A 25 -21.57 -10.06 -7.04
N ALA A 26 -21.08 -10.84 -6.10
CA ALA A 26 -21.20 -10.52 -4.68
C ALA A 26 -20.65 -9.11 -4.43
N ALA A 27 -21.39 -8.29 -3.71
CA ALA A 27 -20.94 -6.95 -3.35
C ALA A 27 -19.63 -7.06 -2.57
N LYS A 28 -18.60 -6.31 -3.00
CA LYS A 28 -17.35 -6.24 -2.22
C LYS A 28 -17.66 -5.76 -0.81
N PRO A 29 -17.08 -6.39 0.22
CA PRO A 29 -17.25 -5.93 1.60
C PRO A 29 -16.81 -4.46 1.72
N PRO A 30 -17.43 -3.68 2.61
CA PRO A 30 -17.04 -2.30 2.84
C PRO A 30 -15.56 -2.25 3.29
N LEU A 31 -14.83 -1.24 2.81
CA LEU A 31 -13.44 -1.03 3.22
C LEU A 31 -13.41 -0.68 4.71
N THR A 32 -12.66 -1.44 5.48
CA THR A 32 -12.38 -1.16 6.89
C THR A 32 -11.17 -0.25 7.01
N LEU A 33 -11.17 0.63 8.01
CA LEU A 33 -10.06 1.50 8.35
C LEU A 33 -9.41 0.99 9.64
N GLU A 34 -8.16 0.57 9.56
CA GLU A 34 -7.36 0.06 10.68
C GLU A 34 -6.21 1.02 10.97
N ARG A 35 -6.07 1.43 12.23
CA ARG A 35 -4.98 2.30 12.69
C ARG A 35 -3.91 1.49 13.37
N VAL A 36 -2.67 1.62 12.89
CA VAL A 36 -1.49 1.00 13.52
C VAL A 36 -0.94 1.99 14.54
N PRO A 37 -0.95 1.67 15.84
CA PRO A 37 -0.49 2.58 16.87
C PRO A 37 1.01 2.84 16.76
N MET A 38 1.46 3.95 17.32
CA MET A 38 2.89 4.24 17.45
C MET A 38 3.58 3.19 18.33
N PRO A 39 4.81 2.77 18.00
CA PRO A 39 5.57 1.84 18.82
C PRO A 39 5.82 2.41 20.23
N GLY A 40 5.99 1.53 21.22
CA GLY A 40 6.36 1.95 22.57
C GLY A 40 5.30 2.74 23.35
N ASN A 41 4.02 2.67 22.94
CA ASN A 41 2.90 3.43 23.56
C ASN A 41 3.11 4.96 23.57
N LEU A 42 3.87 5.50 22.63
CA LEU A 42 4.02 6.94 22.45
C LEU A 42 2.65 7.57 22.16
N LYS A 43 2.27 8.55 22.97
CA LYS A 43 1.02 9.31 22.80
C LYS A 43 1.24 10.48 21.85
N LEU A 44 1.29 10.20 20.56
CA LEU A 44 1.32 11.21 19.50
C LEU A 44 -0.06 11.37 18.87
N PRO A 45 -0.39 12.53 18.31
CA PRO A 45 -1.70 12.78 17.72
C PRO A 45 -1.87 12.15 16.31
N PHE A 46 -1.12 11.09 16.02
CA PHE A 46 -1.16 10.35 14.75
C PHE A 46 -0.81 8.87 14.96
N SER A 47 -1.18 8.04 14.00
CA SER A 47 -0.86 6.61 13.96
C SER A 47 0.45 6.38 13.21
N ALA A 48 1.15 5.28 13.48
CA ALA A 48 2.33 4.91 12.68
C ALA A 48 1.97 4.63 11.22
N ALA A 49 0.82 4.01 11.02
CA ALA A 49 0.23 3.78 9.71
C ALA A 49 -1.28 3.68 9.80
N VAL A 50 -1.95 3.81 8.65
CA VAL A 50 -3.37 3.51 8.48
C VAL A 50 -3.54 2.55 7.33
N ARG A 51 -4.24 1.43 7.56
CA ARG A 51 -4.62 0.48 6.51
C ARG A 51 -6.07 0.72 6.08
N VAL A 52 -6.30 0.75 4.76
CA VAL A 52 -7.64 0.83 4.15
C VAL A 52 -7.71 -0.21 3.05
N GLY A 53 -8.38 -1.33 3.30
CA GLY A 53 -8.40 -2.45 2.38
C GLY A 53 -6.96 -2.92 2.04
N PRO A 54 -6.57 -2.98 0.76
CA PRO A 54 -5.23 -3.42 0.37
C PRO A 54 -4.16 -2.32 0.49
N MET A 55 -4.48 -1.11 0.91
CA MET A 55 -3.54 0.01 0.97
C MET A 55 -3.07 0.28 2.39
N ILE A 56 -1.79 0.55 2.55
CA ILE A 56 -1.14 0.98 3.78
C ILE A 56 -0.55 2.37 3.56
N TYR A 57 -0.97 3.32 4.37
CA TYR A 57 -0.49 4.70 4.40
C TYR A 57 0.39 4.87 5.63
N LEU A 58 1.68 5.07 5.46
CA LEU A 58 2.59 5.29 6.56
C LEU A 58 2.67 6.77 6.90
N SER A 59 2.78 7.09 8.17
CA SER A 59 3.21 8.42 8.59
C SER A 59 4.67 8.64 8.25
N GLY A 60 5.11 9.91 8.22
CA GLY A 60 6.49 10.29 7.97
C GLY A 60 7.46 9.56 8.88
N GLN A 61 8.53 9.04 8.29
CA GLN A 61 9.61 8.35 8.98
C GLN A 61 10.89 9.17 8.88
N LEU A 62 11.45 9.49 10.02
CA LEU A 62 12.77 10.09 10.15
C LEU A 62 13.84 9.00 10.28
N GLY A 63 15.09 9.35 10.04
CA GLY A 63 16.23 8.48 10.28
C GLY A 63 16.56 8.35 11.77
N THR A 64 15.60 7.91 12.58
CA THR A 64 15.78 7.73 14.04
C THR A 64 16.14 6.30 14.38
N ASP A 65 17.03 6.16 15.37
CA ASP A 65 17.37 4.88 15.99
C ASP A 65 16.28 4.41 16.97
N SER A 66 16.53 3.27 17.64
CA SER A 66 15.61 2.69 18.63
C SER A 66 15.44 3.53 19.90
N THR A 67 16.29 4.52 20.12
CA THR A 67 16.21 5.46 21.25
C THR A 67 15.46 6.75 20.88
N GLY A 68 15.08 6.90 19.60
CA GLY A 68 14.34 8.06 19.08
C GLY A 68 15.23 9.22 18.66
N HIS A 69 16.56 9.03 18.59
CA HIS A 69 17.49 10.06 18.12
C HIS A 69 17.78 9.90 16.64
N VAL A 70 17.88 11.03 15.92
CA VAL A 70 18.33 11.04 14.53
C VAL A 70 19.78 10.51 14.49
N VAL A 71 20.02 9.54 13.59
CA VAL A 71 21.35 8.93 13.46
C VAL A 71 22.38 9.94 12.95
N ALA A 72 23.61 9.84 13.42
CA ALA A 72 24.68 10.70 12.97
C ALA A 72 25.19 10.29 11.57
N GLY A 73 25.89 11.21 10.89
CA GLY A 73 26.57 10.94 9.62
C GLY A 73 25.96 11.63 8.40
N GLY A 74 24.90 12.43 8.60
CA GLY A 74 24.29 13.26 7.57
C GLY A 74 23.23 12.53 6.73
N ILE A 75 22.92 13.08 5.56
CA ILE A 75 21.76 12.70 4.75
C ILE A 75 21.77 11.21 4.33
N GLY A 76 22.92 10.60 4.03
CA GLY A 76 23.00 9.21 3.63
C GLY A 76 22.55 8.25 4.74
N PRO A 77 23.22 8.24 5.91
CA PRO A 77 22.78 7.45 7.06
C PRO A 77 21.36 7.72 7.51
N GLU A 78 20.91 8.98 7.53
CA GLU A 78 19.53 9.31 7.88
C GLU A 78 18.52 8.71 6.87
N THR A 79 18.82 8.78 5.56
CA THR A 79 17.97 8.16 4.52
C THR A 79 17.92 6.66 4.69
N ALA A 80 19.07 6.00 4.90
CA ALA A 80 19.14 4.56 5.13
C ALA A 80 18.31 4.13 6.34
N GLN A 81 18.43 4.87 7.44
CA GLN A 81 17.69 4.56 8.66
C GLN A 81 16.18 4.80 8.49
N ALA A 82 15.77 5.88 7.83
CA ALA A 82 14.35 6.14 7.55
C ALA A 82 13.73 5.02 6.71
N LEU A 83 14.43 4.54 5.67
CA LEU A 83 13.97 3.43 4.85
C LEU A 83 13.98 2.09 5.62
N THR A 84 14.93 1.89 6.52
CA THR A 84 14.94 0.75 7.44
C THR A 84 13.70 0.79 8.37
N ASN A 85 13.35 1.95 8.91
CA ASN A 85 12.15 2.14 9.73
C ASN A 85 10.87 1.87 8.94
N ILE A 86 10.79 2.36 7.69
CA ILE A 86 9.68 2.05 6.77
C ILE A 86 9.57 0.54 6.53
N SER A 87 10.69 -0.12 6.23
CA SER A 87 10.72 -1.57 6.00
C SER A 87 10.24 -2.35 7.21
N ALA A 88 10.70 -1.99 8.40
CA ALA A 88 10.28 -2.63 9.65
C ALA A 88 8.78 -2.43 9.92
N LEU A 89 8.25 -1.22 9.70
CA LEU A 89 6.83 -0.93 9.88
C LEU A 89 5.97 -1.71 8.86
N LEU A 90 6.36 -1.76 7.59
CA LEU A 90 5.69 -2.55 6.55
C LEU A 90 5.66 -4.04 6.91
N ALA A 91 6.76 -4.58 7.42
CA ALA A 91 6.84 -5.99 7.85
C ALA A 91 5.82 -6.32 8.95
N THR A 92 5.55 -5.40 9.88
CA THR A 92 4.49 -5.60 10.90
C THR A 92 3.09 -5.67 10.30
N GLN A 93 2.92 -5.18 9.07
CA GLN A 93 1.65 -5.16 8.34
C GLN A 93 1.57 -6.26 7.25
N GLY A 94 2.49 -7.22 7.26
CA GLY A 94 2.57 -8.30 6.26
C GLY A 94 2.93 -7.77 4.87
N SER A 95 3.68 -6.67 4.78
CA SER A 95 4.12 -6.02 3.54
C SER A 95 5.64 -5.89 3.50
N GLY A 96 6.19 -5.29 2.45
CA GLY A 96 7.63 -5.11 2.27
C GLY A 96 7.96 -3.96 1.32
N MET A 97 9.26 -3.69 1.17
CA MET A 97 9.76 -2.62 0.31
C MET A 97 9.44 -2.84 -1.17
N ASP A 98 9.32 -4.08 -1.61
CA ASP A 98 8.90 -4.50 -2.96
C ASP A 98 7.42 -4.19 -3.26
N ARG A 99 6.64 -3.90 -2.24
CA ARG A 99 5.21 -3.55 -2.34
C ARG A 99 4.94 -2.06 -2.17
N VAL A 100 5.97 -1.22 -2.05
CA VAL A 100 5.85 0.24 -1.98
C VAL A 100 5.41 0.78 -3.34
N VAL A 101 4.32 1.54 -3.34
CA VAL A 101 3.71 2.13 -4.54
C VAL A 101 4.23 3.54 -4.78
N LYS A 102 4.32 4.33 -3.71
CA LYS A 102 4.74 5.73 -3.78
C LYS A 102 5.42 6.15 -2.49
N CYS A 103 6.43 7.02 -2.59
CA CYS A 103 6.98 7.77 -1.46
C CYS A 103 6.98 9.27 -1.74
N THR A 104 6.92 10.06 -0.66
CA THR A 104 7.23 11.48 -0.63
C THR A 104 8.50 11.68 0.18
N ALA A 105 9.47 12.39 -0.37
CA ALA A 105 10.71 12.75 0.31
C ALA A 105 10.71 14.26 0.60
N MET A 106 10.79 14.62 1.87
CA MET A 106 10.92 15.98 2.35
C MET A 106 12.36 16.18 2.83
N LEU A 107 13.05 17.21 2.33
CA LEU A 107 14.44 17.49 2.66
C LEU A 107 14.54 18.85 3.36
N ALA A 108 15.36 18.93 4.41
CA ALA A 108 15.68 20.20 5.05
C ALA A 108 16.53 21.09 4.13
N ASP A 109 17.36 20.48 3.27
CA ASP A 109 18.17 21.17 2.27
C ASP A 109 18.13 20.41 0.92
N MET A 110 17.62 21.04 -0.12
CA MET A 110 17.58 20.46 -1.47
C MET A 110 18.96 20.26 -2.11
N ALA A 111 20.01 20.88 -1.61
CA ALA A 111 21.38 20.61 -2.06
C ALA A 111 21.82 19.18 -1.74
N GLU A 112 21.21 18.52 -0.75
CA GLU A 112 21.47 17.14 -0.34
C GLU A 112 20.69 16.10 -1.17
N TRP A 113 19.80 16.55 -2.07
CA TRP A 113 18.96 15.65 -2.89
C TRP A 113 19.76 14.59 -3.68
N PRO A 114 20.92 14.89 -4.32
CA PRO A 114 21.69 13.86 -5.01
C PRO A 114 22.22 12.75 -4.07
N ALA A 115 22.69 13.13 -2.88
CA ALA A 115 23.20 12.18 -1.88
C ALA A 115 22.08 11.33 -1.28
N MET A 116 20.92 11.94 -0.99
CA MET A 116 19.70 11.22 -0.59
C MET A 116 19.29 10.21 -1.67
N ASN A 117 19.28 10.60 -2.95
CA ASN A 117 18.91 9.72 -4.05
C ASN A 117 19.85 8.51 -4.17
N ALA A 118 21.16 8.71 -3.99
CA ALA A 118 22.12 7.63 -4.07
C ALA A 118 21.87 6.55 -3.01
N GLU A 119 21.49 6.96 -1.80
CA GLU A 119 21.13 6.02 -0.74
C GLU A 119 19.75 5.41 -0.95
N TYR A 120 18.75 6.21 -1.29
CA TYR A 120 17.39 5.76 -1.57
C TYR A 120 17.36 4.62 -2.61
N ALA A 121 18.14 4.75 -3.68
CA ALA A 121 18.18 3.77 -4.77
C ALA A 121 18.59 2.36 -4.29
N ARG A 122 19.42 2.24 -3.27
CA ARG A 122 19.88 0.96 -2.73
C ARG A 122 18.78 0.13 -2.07
N HIS A 123 17.72 0.80 -1.62
CA HIS A 123 16.61 0.16 -0.92
C HIS A 123 15.51 -0.36 -1.86
N PHE A 124 15.61 -0.11 -3.17
CA PHE A 124 14.63 -0.55 -4.18
C PHE A 124 15.28 -1.29 -5.35
N PRO A 125 15.94 -2.44 -5.10
CA PRO A 125 16.69 -3.16 -6.14
C PRO A 125 15.78 -3.78 -7.20
N ALA A 126 14.51 -4.04 -6.90
CA ALA A 126 13.53 -4.62 -7.83
C ALA A 126 12.82 -3.58 -8.72
N GLY A 127 13.04 -2.28 -8.47
CA GLY A 127 12.40 -1.17 -9.20
C GLY A 127 11.93 -0.08 -8.26
N PHE A 128 11.84 1.15 -8.77
CA PHE A 128 11.51 2.32 -7.96
C PHE A 128 10.00 2.56 -7.86
N PRO A 129 9.48 2.88 -6.67
CA PRO A 129 8.12 3.41 -6.54
C PRO A 129 8.01 4.80 -7.17
N ALA A 130 6.77 5.24 -7.45
CA ALA A 130 6.54 6.64 -7.77
C ALA A 130 7.04 7.52 -6.62
N ARG A 131 7.62 8.70 -6.92
CA ARG A 131 8.13 9.58 -5.88
C ARG A 131 7.90 11.06 -6.21
N SER A 132 7.62 11.84 -5.17
CA SER A 132 7.79 13.30 -5.16
C SER A 132 8.87 13.67 -4.16
N ALA A 133 9.63 14.75 -4.41
CA ALA A 133 10.59 15.28 -3.47
C ALA A 133 10.53 16.81 -3.47
N PHE A 134 10.66 17.42 -2.30
CA PHE A 134 10.65 18.87 -2.15
C PHE A 134 11.40 19.28 -0.87
N GLY A 135 11.80 20.57 -0.84
CA GLY A 135 12.41 21.17 0.33
C GLY A 135 11.36 21.58 1.37
N ALA A 136 11.69 21.40 2.63
CA ALA A 136 10.95 21.89 3.79
C ALA A 136 11.77 22.98 4.52
N THR A 137 11.10 23.85 5.25
CA THR A 137 11.78 24.88 6.06
C THR A 137 12.41 24.34 7.32
N GLY A 138 12.21 23.06 7.62
CA GLY A 138 12.74 22.30 8.74
C GLY A 138 11.94 21.03 8.93
N LEU A 139 12.55 20.03 9.54
CA LEU A 139 11.96 18.74 9.88
C LEU A 139 12.06 18.49 11.37
N ALA A 140 11.20 17.63 11.89
CA ALA A 140 11.19 17.28 13.30
C ALA A 140 12.56 16.74 13.74
N LEU A 141 12.94 17.01 14.99
CA LEU A 141 14.21 16.60 15.60
C LEU A 141 15.46 17.14 14.87
N GLY A 142 15.31 18.13 13.99
CA GLY A 142 16.41 18.63 13.17
C GLY A 142 16.90 17.64 12.11
N ALA A 143 16.05 16.68 11.72
CA ALA A 143 16.37 15.71 10.68
C ALA A 143 16.61 16.40 9.34
N ARG A 144 17.42 15.77 8.49
CA ARG A 144 17.71 16.22 7.11
C ARG A 144 16.74 15.69 6.09
N VAL A 145 16.11 14.55 6.39
CA VAL A 145 15.13 13.90 5.52
C VAL A 145 13.99 13.30 6.34
N GLU A 146 12.81 13.39 5.77
CA GLU A 146 11.63 12.65 6.19
C GLU A 146 11.03 11.94 4.97
N LEU A 147 10.64 10.68 5.15
CA LEU A 147 10.05 9.88 4.09
C LEU A 147 8.67 9.36 4.55
N GLU A 148 7.65 9.60 3.74
CA GLU A 148 6.36 8.90 3.88
C GLU A 148 6.13 8.00 2.67
N CYS A 149 5.55 6.82 2.87
CA CYS A 149 5.28 5.92 1.77
C CYS A 149 3.87 5.33 1.85
N VAL A 150 3.38 4.94 0.68
CA VAL A 150 2.14 4.17 0.50
C VAL A 150 2.54 2.82 -0.08
N ALA A 151 2.01 1.73 0.47
CA ALA A 151 2.31 0.38 0.03
C ALA A 151 1.04 -0.47 -0.12
N LEU A 152 1.17 -1.58 -0.83
CA LEU A 152 0.16 -2.63 -0.83
C LEU A 152 0.36 -3.53 0.39
N ALA A 153 -0.71 -3.88 1.08
CA ALA A 153 -0.69 -4.94 2.08
C ALA A 153 -0.32 -6.28 1.43
N GLY A 154 0.24 -7.20 2.21
CA GLY A 154 0.36 -8.60 1.80
C GLY A 154 -1.01 -9.21 1.50
N ASP A 155 -1.02 -10.30 0.74
CA ASP A 155 -2.23 -11.06 0.51
C ASP A 155 -2.70 -11.62 1.85
N VAL A 156 -3.96 -11.32 2.20
CA VAL A 156 -4.66 -11.83 3.38
C VAL A 156 -5.44 -13.07 2.94
#